data_ebb8698e8f2f7f900924a6449523168c
#
_entry.id   ebb8698e8f2f7f900924a6449523168c
#
_cell.length_a   1.000
_cell.length_b   1.000
_cell.length_c   1.000
_cell.angle_alpha   90.00
_cell.angle_beta   90.00
_cell.angle_gamma   90.00
#
_symmetry.space_group_name_H-M   'P 1'
#
loop_
_entity.id
_entity.type
_entity.pdbx_description
1 polymer ?
#
loop_
_entity_poly.entity_id
_entity_poly.type
_entity_poly.pdbx_seq_one_letter_code
_entity_poly.pdbx_strand_id
1 'polypeptide(L)'
;STTLSWSKLYKIEIEPFDISPIKKIISDKKEIIPPIALYYQIYLTLTEPEELRHFLILRKLINKYLDVFPPKEQRYILDSAVSYGVGKVNSGFLELQKPTLDLYKEALEYEGFYDTGYLSPTSFRNIVFFALRTKEFDWAESFVNTYGERLKEEHRYNAVTFNLARIAFYKKEFTQVIQLLQLVEYDDVF
;
A
#
# COMPACT_ATOMS: atom_id res chain seq x y z
N SER A 1 -18.53 0.00 -1.35
CA SER A 1 -17.16 -0.09 -1.88
C SER A 1 -16.48 -1.41 -1.51
N THR A 2 -16.57 -1.89 -0.27
CA THR A 2 -16.13 -3.24 0.15
C THR A 2 -16.75 -4.33 -0.73
N THR A 3 -18.03 -4.21 -1.05
CA THR A 3 -18.79 -5.17 -1.88
C THR A 3 -18.20 -5.31 -3.29
N LEU A 4 -17.81 -4.20 -3.94
CA LEU A 4 -17.19 -4.23 -5.27
C LEU A 4 -15.79 -4.88 -5.26
N SER A 5 -15.02 -4.69 -4.20
CA SER A 5 -13.72 -5.33 -4.02
C SER A 5 -13.87 -6.85 -3.86
N TRP A 6 -14.84 -7.28 -3.04
CA TRP A 6 -15.14 -8.69 -2.83
C TRP A 6 -15.73 -9.35 -4.08
N SER A 7 -16.59 -8.65 -4.86
CA SER A 7 -17.18 -9.20 -6.08
C SER A 7 -16.12 -9.54 -7.12
N LYS A 8 -15.11 -8.68 -7.30
CA LYS A 8 -14.00 -8.96 -8.22
C LYS A 8 -13.11 -10.11 -7.75
N LEU A 9 -12.88 -10.22 -6.44
CA LEU A 9 -12.05 -11.28 -5.86
C LEU A 9 -12.74 -12.66 -5.98
N TYR A 10 -14.06 -12.71 -5.79
CA TYR A 10 -14.84 -13.95 -5.78
C TYR A 10 -15.68 -14.16 -7.04
N LYS A 11 -15.51 -13.30 -8.07
CA LYS A 11 -16.31 -13.35 -9.33
C LYS A 11 -17.83 -13.33 -9.08
N ILE A 12 -18.26 -12.61 -8.05
CA ILE A 12 -19.68 -12.45 -7.75
C ILE A 12 -20.22 -11.32 -8.60
N GLU A 13 -21.23 -11.56 -9.41
CA GLU A 13 -21.96 -10.52 -10.13
C GLU A 13 -22.77 -9.68 -9.12
N ILE A 14 -22.44 -8.40 -9.04
CA ILE A 14 -23.19 -7.43 -8.26
C ILE A 14 -23.83 -6.48 -9.24
N GLU A 15 -25.13 -6.26 -9.09
CA GLU A 15 -25.83 -5.23 -9.88
C GLU A 15 -25.14 -3.87 -9.70
N PRO A 16 -24.87 -3.16 -10.80
CA PRO A 16 -24.21 -1.87 -10.72
C PRO A 16 -25.05 -0.89 -9.92
N PHE A 17 -24.53 -0.43 -8.80
CA PHE A 17 -25.16 0.63 -8.02
C PHE A 17 -25.15 1.92 -8.85
N ASP A 18 -26.32 2.54 -9.03
CA ASP A 18 -26.41 3.83 -9.74
C ASP A 18 -25.71 4.94 -8.92
N ILE A 19 -24.57 5.39 -9.42
CA ILE A 19 -23.79 6.48 -8.84
C ILE A 19 -24.04 7.83 -9.49
N SER A 20 -25.00 7.93 -10.41
CA SER A 20 -25.34 9.18 -11.10
C SER A 20 -25.68 10.32 -10.12
N PRO A 21 -26.41 10.08 -9.01
CA PRO A 21 -26.63 11.11 -8.00
C PRO A 21 -25.34 11.60 -7.34
N ILE A 22 -24.40 10.70 -7.07
CA ILE A 22 -23.09 11.04 -6.47
C ILE A 22 -22.25 11.84 -7.45
N LYS A 23 -22.20 11.44 -8.73
CA LYS A 23 -21.52 12.20 -9.79
C LYS A 23 -22.05 13.62 -9.88
N LYS A 24 -23.37 13.79 -9.82
CA LYS A 24 -24.01 15.10 -9.85
C LYS A 24 -23.64 15.94 -8.63
N ILE A 25 -23.66 15.37 -7.43
CA ILE A 25 -23.27 16.08 -6.20
C ILE A 25 -21.81 16.57 -6.29
N ILE A 26 -20.91 15.77 -6.86
CA ILE A 26 -19.49 16.12 -7.00
C ILE A 26 -19.31 17.21 -8.06
N SER A 27 -20.05 17.16 -9.17
CA SER A 27 -19.99 18.18 -10.24
C SER A 27 -20.59 19.52 -9.86
N ASP A 28 -21.69 19.51 -9.10
CA ASP A 28 -22.47 20.70 -8.78
C ASP A 28 -21.95 21.48 -7.56
N LYS A 29 -21.12 20.86 -6.71
CA LYS A 29 -20.61 21.51 -5.50
C LYS A 29 -19.26 22.19 -5.74
N LYS A 30 -19.20 23.50 -5.44
CA LYS A 30 -17.95 24.26 -5.38
C LYS A 30 -17.02 23.81 -4.24
N GLU A 31 -17.57 23.21 -3.19
CA GLU A 31 -16.80 22.64 -2.06
C GLU A 31 -16.80 21.12 -2.13
N ILE A 32 -15.59 20.56 -2.15
CA ILE A 32 -15.39 19.10 -2.09
C ILE A 32 -15.71 18.63 -0.67
N ILE A 33 -16.65 17.70 -0.55
CA ILE A 33 -16.89 16.97 0.70
C ILE A 33 -15.87 15.83 0.78
N PRO A 34 -14.87 15.87 1.68
CA PRO A 34 -13.73 14.93 1.68
C PRO A 34 -14.11 13.45 1.66
N PRO A 35 -15.08 12.95 2.47
CA PRO A 35 -15.52 11.57 2.41
C PRO A 35 -16.06 11.18 1.03
N ILE A 36 -16.90 12.01 0.44
CA ILE A 36 -17.51 11.72 -0.87
C ILE A 36 -16.42 11.65 -1.94
N ALA A 37 -15.49 12.62 -1.95
CA ALA A 37 -14.42 12.66 -2.94
C ALA A 37 -13.49 11.45 -2.86
N LEU A 38 -13.08 11.04 -1.63
CA LEU A 38 -12.20 9.89 -1.43
C LEU A 38 -12.87 8.58 -1.83
N TYR A 39 -14.08 8.31 -1.34
CA TYR A 39 -14.79 7.07 -1.70
C TYR A 39 -15.18 7.00 -3.17
N TYR A 40 -15.53 8.14 -3.77
CA TYR A 40 -15.77 8.19 -5.21
C TYR A 40 -14.48 7.89 -6.00
N GLN A 41 -13.35 8.42 -5.57
CA GLN A 41 -12.08 8.16 -6.25
C GLN A 41 -11.63 6.70 -6.08
N ILE A 42 -11.84 6.09 -4.90
CA ILE A 42 -11.65 4.64 -4.69
C ILE A 42 -12.58 3.85 -5.63
N TYR A 43 -13.85 4.24 -5.75
CA TYR A 43 -14.77 3.60 -6.69
C TYR A 43 -14.23 3.64 -8.13
N LEU A 44 -13.71 4.78 -8.59
CA LEU A 44 -13.14 4.92 -9.94
C LEU A 44 -11.92 4.02 -10.14
N THR A 45 -11.03 3.88 -9.16
CA THR A 45 -9.90 2.94 -9.27
C THR A 45 -10.35 1.48 -9.42
N LEU A 46 -11.55 1.13 -8.94
CA LEU A 46 -12.10 -0.22 -9.03
C LEU A 46 -12.88 -0.46 -10.33
N THR A 47 -13.59 0.55 -10.83
CA THR A 47 -14.47 0.42 -12.00
C THR A 47 -13.79 0.80 -13.31
N GLU A 48 -12.82 1.70 -13.25
CA GLU A 48 -12.02 2.16 -14.39
C GLU A 48 -10.52 1.88 -14.11
N PRO A 49 -10.14 0.62 -13.85
CA PRO A 49 -8.81 0.29 -13.34
C PRO A 49 -7.68 0.62 -14.32
N GLU A 50 -7.93 0.74 -15.62
CA GLU A 50 -6.91 1.08 -16.61
C GLU A 50 -6.58 2.59 -16.64
N GLU A 51 -7.41 3.42 -16.02
CA GLU A 51 -7.21 4.86 -15.93
C GLU A 51 -6.31 5.21 -14.73
N LEU A 52 -5.00 5.12 -14.89
CA LEU A 52 -4.01 5.33 -13.81
C LEU A 52 -4.12 6.71 -13.14
N ARG A 53 -4.68 7.72 -13.83
CA ARG A 53 -4.94 9.05 -13.26
C ARG A 53 -5.79 8.99 -11.99
N HIS A 54 -6.71 8.01 -11.87
CA HIS A 54 -7.54 7.87 -10.70
C HIS A 54 -6.73 7.58 -9.44
N PHE A 55 -5.68 6.78 -9.55
CA PHE A 55 -4.76 6.52 -8.44
C PHE A 55 -3.97 7.78 -8.04
N LEU A 56 -3.50 8.55 -9.00
CA LEU A 56 -2.75 9.77 -8.72
C LEU A 56 -3.63 10.85 -8.07
N ILE A 57 -4.92 10.92 -8.47
CA ILE A 57 -5.90 11.81 -7.83
C ILE A 57 -6.21 11.30 -6.41
N LEU A 58 -6.42 9.99 -6.24
CA LEU A 58 -6.68 9.38 -4.93
C LEU A 58 -5.56 9.71 -3.94
N ARG A 59 -4.29 9.57 -4.34
CA ARG A 59 -3.15 9.96 -3.51
C ARG A 59 -3.20 11.42 -3.07
N LYS A 60 -3.48 12.34 -4.00
CA LYS A 60 -3.62 13.77 -3.66
C LYS A 60 -4.74 14.03 -2.65
N LEU A 61 -5.84 13.30 -2.77
CA LEU A 61 -6.97 13.42 -1.83
C LEU A 61 -6.61 12.81 -0.46
N ILE A 62 -5.89 11.69 -0.43
CA ILE A 62 -5.36 11.08 0.80
C ILE A 62 -4.49 12.10 1.53
N ASN A 63 -3.47 12.65 0.88
CA ASN A 63 -2.56 13.62 1.49
C ASN A 63 -3.27 14.88 2.00
N LYS A 64 -4.38 15.24 1.40
CA LYS A 64 -5.10 16.45 1.78
C LYS A 64 -6.14 16.24 2.88
N TYR A 65 -6.73 15.04 2.94
CA TYR A 65 -7.95 14.86 3.73
C TYR A 65 -7.95 13.64 4.65
N LEU A 66 -6.91 12.80 4.65
CA LEU A 66 -6.93 11.57 5.43
C LEU A 66 -7.07 11.82 6.93
N ASP A 67 -6.52 12.93 7.42
CA ASP A 67 -6.55 13.32 8.85
C ASP A 67 -7.97 13.52 9.41
N VAL A 68 -8.95 13.81 8.54
CA VAL A 68 -10.34 14.02 9.01
C VAL A 68 -11.08 12.71 9.27
N PHE A 69 -10.47 11.57 8.94
CA PHE A 69 -11.07 10.25 9.10
C PHE A 69 -10.58 9.57 10.39
N PRO A 70 -11.45 8.79 11.05
CA PRO A 70 -11.01 7.96 12.17
C PRO A 70 -10.07 6.85 11.69
N PRO A 71 -9.20 6.29 12.57
CA PRO A 71 -8.17 5.31 12.18
C PRO A 71 -8.69 4.12 11.37
N LYS A 72 -9.87 3.62 11.68
CA LYS A 72 -10.50 2.51 10.94
C LYS A 72 -10.81 2.87 9.48
N GLU A 73 -11.27 4.08 9.24
CA GLU A 73 -11.53 4.59 7.89
C GLU A 73 -10.23 4.90 7.15
N GLN A 74 -9.24 5.49 7.85
CA GLN A 74 -7.90 5.71 7.30
C GLN A 74 -7.32 4.41 6.78
N ARG A 75 -7.41 3.33 7.57
CA ARG A 75 -6.96 1.99 7.17
C ARG A 75 -7.60 1.53 5.87
N TYR A 76 -8.93 1.59 5.80
CA TYR A 76 -9.65 1.17 4.61
C TYR A 76 -9.23 1.96 3.35
N ILE A 77 -9.08 3.27 3.49
CA ILE A 77 -8.67 4.17 2.40
C ILE A 77 -7.24 3.84 1.95
N LEU A 78 -6.32 3.71 2.89
CA LEU A 78 -4.91 3.39 2.62
C LEU A 78 -4.76 2.00 2.00
N ASP A 79 -5.41 0.97 2.57
CA ASP A 79 -5.37 -0.40 2.05
C ASP A 79 -5.93 -0.48 0.62
N SER A 80 -7.00 0.27 0.33
CA SER A 80 -7.58 0.33 -1.01
C SER A 80 -6.61 0.94 -2.03
N ALA A 81 -5.97 2.05 -1.67
CA ALA A 81 -5.03 2.75 -2.54
C ALA A 81 -3.74 1.94 -2.76
N VAL A 82 -3.18 1.38 -1.69
CA VAL A 82 -1.99 0.53 -1.74
C VAL A 82 -2.24 -0.72 -2.57
N SER A 83 -3.37 -1.40 -2.36
CA SER A 83 -3.74 -2.61 -3.11
C SER A 83 -3.86 -2.34 -4.61
N TYR A 84 -4.43 -1.20 -4.99
CA TYR A 84 -4.47 -0.80 -6.40
C TYR A 84 -3.05 -0.60 -6.96
N GLY A 85 -2.21 0.19 -6.28
CA GLY A 85 -0.84 0.47 -6.73
C GLY A 85 -0.01 -0.81 -6.88
N VAL A 86 -0.04 -1.69 -5.89
CA VAL A 86 0.63 -3.00 -5.91
C VAL A 86 0.11 -3.86 -7.07
N GLY A 87 -1.22 -3.96 -7.22
CA GLY A 87 -1.86 -4.74 -8.27
C GLY A 87 -1.46 -4.27 -9.68
N LYS A 88 -1.42 -2.96 -9.90
CA LYS A 88 -1.01 -2.39 -11.19
C LYS A 88 0.46 -2.60 -11.49
N VAL A 89 1.35 -2.43 -10.52
CA VAL A 89 2.78 -2.74 -10.71
C VAL A 89 2.99 -4.22 -11.02
N ASN A 90 2.28 -5.12 -10.35
CA ASN A 90 2.32 -6.55 -10.65
C ASN A 90 1.77 -6.90 -12.05
N SER A 91 0.88 -6.07 -12.59
CA SER A 91 0.36 -6.17 -13.97
C SER A 91 1.25 -5.49 -15.01
N GLY A 92 2.43 -4.97 -14.62
CA GLY A 92 3.42 -4.42 -15.53
C GLY A 92 3.46 -2.88 -15.64
N PHE A 93 2.61 -2.15 -14.93
CA PHE A 93 2.61 -0.67 -14.92
C PHE A 93 3.73 -0.14 -14.01
N LEU A 94 4.98 -0.22 -14.49
CA LEU A 94 6.17 0.07 -13.70
C LEU A 94 6.31 1.54 -13.29
N GLU A 95 5.67 2.45 -14.00
CA GLU A 95 5.59 3.88 -13.66
C GLU A 95 4.89 4.14 -12.32
N LEU A 96 4.11 3.19 -11.83
CA LEU A 96 3.48 3.29 -10.51
C LEU A 96 4.35 2.80 -9.36
N GLN A 97 5.57 2.30 -9.60
CA GLN A 97 6.48 1.85 -8.54
C GLN A 97 6.80 2.98 -7.54
N LYS A 98 7.26 4.11 -8.05
CA LYS A 98 7.58 5.27 -7.19
C LYS A 98 6.34 5.87 -6.53
N PRO A 99 5.23 6.15 -7.24
CA PRO A 99 4.00 6.58 -6.60
C PRO A 99 3.48 5.66 -5.50
N THR A 100 3.61 4.33 -5.67
CA THR A 100 3.19 3.36 -4.65
C THR A 100 4.11 3.36 -3.44
N LEU A 101 5.43 3.47 -3.65
CA LEU A 101 6.37 3.62 -2.54
C LEU A 101 6.10 4.89 -1.74
N ASP A 102 5.87 6.01 -2.42
CA ASP A 102 5.59 7.28 -1.76
C ASP A 102 4.30 7.21 -0.94
N LEU A 103 3.27 6.53 -1.46
CA LEU A 103 2.04 6.27 -0.70
C LEU A 103 2.31 5.44 0.56
N TYR A 104 3.16 4.42 0.47
CA TYR A 104 3.57 3.65 1.65
C TYR A 104 4.30 4.51 2.68
N LYS A 105 5.22 5.38 2.23
CA LYS A 105 5.93 6.31 3.11
C LYS A 105 4.98 7.24 3.85
N GLU A 106 4.01 7.79 3.13
CA GLU A 106 2.95 8.63 3.67
C GLU A 106 2.08 7.83 4.67
N ALA A 107 1.71 6.58 4.33
CA ALA A 107 0.86 5.72 5.16
C ALA A 107 1.50 5.37 6.52
N LEU A 108 2.83 5.27 6.59
CA LEU A 108 3.55 4.98 7.84
C LEU A 108 3.33 6.03 8.93
N GLU A 109 2.93 7.25 8.58
CA GLU A 109 2.64 8.35 9.52
C GLU A 109 1.25 8.24 10.17
N TYR A 110 0.39 7.33 9.68
CA TYR A 110 -1.00 7.19 10.15
C TYR A 110 -1.19 5.96 11.02
N GLU A 111 -1.75 6.17 12.21
CA GLU A 111 -2.10 5.06 13.12
C GLU A 111 -3.05 4.04 12.46
N GLY A 112 -3.94 4.50 11.58
CA GLY A 112 -4.84 3.62 10.82
C GLY A 112 -4.12 2.61 9.92
N PHE A 113 -2.86 2.83 9.58
CA PHE A 113 -2.09 1.89 8.76
C PHE A 113 -1.61 0.66 9.55
N TYR A 114 -1.60 0.74 10.88
CA TYR A 114 -1.16 -0.33 11.76
C TYR A 114 -2.36 -1.15 12.28
N ASP A 115 -2.17 -2.46 12.40
CA ASP A 115 -3.15 -3.34 13.05
C ASP A 115 -2.78 -3.52 14.52
N THR A 116 -3.57 -2.93 15.41
CA THR A 116 -3.28 -2.94 16.86
C THR A 116 -1.85 -2.47 17.19
N GLY A 117 -1.34 -1.47 16.43
CA GLY A 117 0.01 -0.93 16.60
C GLY A 117 1.12 -1.66 15.83
N TYR A 118 0.78 -2.76 15.13
CA TYR A 118 1.74 -3.54 14.36
C TYR A 118 1.59 -3.33 12.85
N LEU A 119 2.74 -3.25 12.18
CA LEU A 119 2.80 -3.25 10.71
C LEU A 119 2.59 -4.69 10.19
N SER A 120 1.79 -4.86 9.13
CA SER A 120 1.61 -6.19 8.56
C SER A 120 2.91 -6.68 7.89
N PRO A 121 3.27 -7.97 8.02
CA PRO A 121 4.45 -8.53 7.33
C PRO A 121 4.40 -8.33 5.81
N THR A 122 3.21 -8.38 5.23
CA THR A 122 3.00 -8.14 3.79
C THR A 122 3.32 -6.69 3.42
N SER A 123 2.85 -5.71 4.19
CA SER A 123 3.18 -4.29 3.95
C SER A 123 4.67 -4.05 4.12
N PHE A 124 5.29 -4.59 5.17
CA PHE A 124 6.72 -4.49 5.43
C PHE A 124 7.55 -5.00 4.23
N ARG A 125 7.25 -6.20 3.75
CA ARG A 125 7.89 -6.81 2.57
C ARG A 125 7.69 -5.99 1.30
N ASN A 126 6.48 -5.49 1.06
CA ASN A 126 6.16 -4.70 -0.12
C ASN A 126 6.88 -3.36 -0.11
N ILE A 127 6.96 -2.68 1.03
CA ILE A 127 7.69 -1.42 1.18
C ILE A 127 9.16 -1.60 0.76
N VAL A 128 9.82 -2.63 1.30
CA VAL A 128 11.20 -2.94 0.90
C VAL A 128 11.28 -3.29 -0.59
N PHE A 129 10.35 -4.09 -1.11
CA PHE A 129 10.30 -4.43 -2.54
C PHE A 129 10.26 -3.19 -3.42
N PHE A 130 9.37 -2.25 -3.14
CA PHE A 130 9.24 -1.02 -3.92
C PHE A 130 10.47 -0.12 -3.77
N ALA A 131 11.03 0.01 -2.56
CA ALA A 131 12.25 0.78 -2.33
C ALA A 131 13.44 0.24 -3.12
N LEU A 132 13.61 -1.08 -3.19
CA LEU A 132 14.65 -1.71 -4.00
C LEU A 132 14.44 -1.48 -5.50
N ARG A 133 13.21 -1.56 -5.99
CA ARG A 133 12.86 -1.32 -7.39
C ARG A 133 13.06 0.14 -7.81
N THR A 134 12.88 1.08 -6.89
CA THR A 134 13.13 2.51 -7.11
C THR A 134 14.57 2.93 -6.77
N LYS A 135 15.43 1.97 -6.40
CA LYS A 135 16.86 2.17 -6.06
C LYS A 135 17.08 3.01 -4.79
N GLU A 136 16.14 3.02 -3.89
CA GLU A 136 16.22 3.73 -2.61
C GLU A 136 16.79 2.80 -1.52
N PHE A 137 18.00 2.26 -1.74
CA PHE A 137 18.59 1.20 -0.91
C PHE A 137 18.86 1.64 0.53
N ASP A 138 19.41 2.84 0.73
CA ASP A 138 19.72 3.35 2.06
C ASP A 138 18.45 3.66 2.86
N TRP A 139 17.43 4.17 2.18
CA TRP A 139 16.13 4.36 2.80
C TRP A 139 15.49 3.01 3.18
N ALA A 140 15.59 1.99 2.31
CA ALA A 140 15.10 0.64 2.59
C ALA A 140 15.76 0.04 3.84
N GLU A 141 17.06 0.20 3.98
CA GLU A 141 17.81 -0.28 5.15
C GLU A 141 17.42 0.45 6.43
N SER A 142 17.30 1.78 6.37
CA SER A 142 16.79 2.59 7.48
C SER A 142 15.37 2.18 7.86
N PHE A 143 14.50 1.94 6.88
CA PHE A 143 13.13 1.46 7.11
C PHE A 143 13.12 0.12 7.84
N VAL A 144 13.89 -0.88 7.37
CA VAL A 144 13.94 -2.20 8.00
C VAL A 144 14.39 -2.10 9.45
N ASN A 145 15.43 -1.32 9.72
CA ASN A 145 15.99 -1.14 11.07
C ASN A 145 15.03 -0.38 12.00
N THR A 146 14.29 0.60 11.48
CA THR A 146 13.37 1.43 12.29
C THR A 146 12.03 0.72 12.52
N TYR A 147 11.44 0.17 11.45
CA TYR A 147 10.08 -0.39 11.49
C TYR A 147 10.05 -1.90 11.75
N GLY A 148 11.18 -2.58 11.82
CA GLY A 148 11.27 -3.97 12.25
C GLY A 148 10.63 -4.20 13.62
N GLU A 149 10.81 -3.25 14.54
CA GLU A 149 10.18 -3.28 15.87
C GLU A 149 8.64 -3.15 15.85
N ARG A 150 8.09 -2.67 14.75
CA ARG A 150 6.63 -2.61 14.52
C ARG A 150 6.04 -3.91 13.97
N LEU A 151 6.84 -4.94 13.73
CA LEU A 151 6.35 -6.28 13.43
C LEU A 151 6.03 -7.02 14.74
N LYS A 152 5.06 -7.93 14.69
CA LYS A 152 4.84 -8.88 15.80
C LYS A 152 6.09 -9.71 16.00
N GLU A 153 6.40 -10.03 17.26
CA GLU A 153 7.62 -10.71 17.66
C GLU A 153 7.85 -12.02 16.88
N GLU A 154 6.80 -12.79 16.66
CA GLU A 154 6.82 -14.06 15.93
C GLU A 154 7.35 -13.96 14.49
N HIS A 155 7.18 -12.80 13.83
CA HIS A 155 7.62 -12.60 12.44
C HIS A 155 8.87 -11.72 12.31
N ARG A 156 9.22 -10.99 13.38
CA ARG A 156 10.21 -9.89 13.34
C ARG A 156 11.57 -10.36 12.85
N TYR A 157 12.11 -11.37 13.51
CA TYR A 157 13.48 -11.80 13.24
C TYR A 157 13.66 -12.22 11.77
N ASN A 158 12.79 -13.09 11.29
CA ASN A 158 12.86 -13.59 9.92
C ASN A 158 12.57 -12.49 8.88
N ALA A 159 11.54 -11.67 9.10
CA ALA A 159 11.20 -10.61 8.17
C ALA A 159 12.31 -9.57 8.05
N VAL A 160 12.92 -9.16 9.17
CA VAL A 160 14.05 -8.21 9.18
C VAL A 160 15.26 -8.82 8.49
N THR A 161 15.70 -10.01 8.91
CA THR A 161 16.90 -10.68 8.38
C THR A 161 16.77 -10.93 6.88
N PHE A 162 15.64 -11.46 6.42
CA PHE A 162 15.41 -11.72 5.01
C PHE A 162 15.39 -10.42 4.17
N ASN A 163 14.77 -9.35 4.65
CA ASN A 163 14.74 -8.10 3.90
C ASN A 163 16.11 -7.41 3.90
N LEU A 164 16.93 -7.51 4.96
CA LEU A 164 18.33 -7.06 4.94
C LEU A 164 19.15 -7.86 3.92
N ALA A 165 18.95 -9.18 3.81
CA ALA A 165 19.60 -9.99 2.78
C ALA A 165 19.23 -9.53 1.36
N ARG A 166 17.95 -9.19 1.12
CA ARG A 166 17.51 -8.64 -0.17
C ARG A 166 18.17 -7.31 -0.48
N ILE A 167 18.28 -6.41 0.50
CA ILE A 167 18.95 -5.11 0.34
C ILE A 167 20.41 -5.32 0.00
N ALA A 168 21.14 -6.17 0.74
CA ALA A 168 22.53 -6.51 0.48
C ALA A 168 22.71 -7.10 -0.94
N PHE A 169 21.75 -7.92 -1.41
CA PHE A 169 21.78 -8.47 -2.77
C PHE A 169 21.71 -7.35 -3.84
N TYR A 170 20.84 -6.39 -3.67
CA TYR A 170 20.73 -5.26 -4.60
C TYR A 170 21.95 -4.32 -4.53
N LYS A 171 22.58 -4.20 -3.35
CA LYS A 171 23.87 -3.49 -3.15
C LYS A 171 25.07 -4.30 -3.67
N LYS A 172 24.89 -5.57 -4.10
CA LYS A 172 25.93 -6.52 -4.55
C LYS A 172 26.92 -6.94 -3.44
N GLU A 173 26.48 -6.90 -2.20
CA GLU A 173 27.23 -7.31 -1.01
C GLU A 173 27.04 -8.81 -0.75
N PHE A 174 27.50 -9.67 -1.69
CA PHE A 174 27.14 -11.08 -1.74
C PHE A 174 27.57 -11.88 -0.52
N THR A 175 28.70 -11.53 0.11
CA THR A 175 29.14 -12.18 1.36
C THR A 175 28.10 -11.96 2.47
N GLN A 176 27.59 -10.75 2.61
CA GLN A 176 26.56 -10.43 3.60
C GLN A 176 25.23 -11.14 3.29
N VAL A 177 24.87 -11.26 2.00
CA VAL A 177 23.69 -12.02 1.58
C VAL A 177 23.75 -13.45 2.12
N ILE A 178 24.87 -14.15 1.93
CA ILE A 178 25.04 -15.56 2.37
C ILE A 178 24.92 -15.63 3.89
N GLN A 179 25.59 -14.73 4.62
CA GLN A 179 25.56 -14.71 6.08
C GLN A 179 24.13 -14.49 6.61
N LEU A 180 23.40 -13.55 6.03
CA LEU A 180 22.02 -13.25 6.45
C LEU A 180 21.05 -14.39 6.10
N LEU A 181 21.15 -14.98 4.90
CA LEU A 181 20.28 -16.08 4.49
C LEU A 181 20.46 -17.35 5.32
N GLN A 182 21.66 -17.59 5.88
CA GLN A 182 21.90 -18.72 6.80
C GLN A 182 21.15 -18.57 8.13
N LEU A 183 20.72 -17.35 8.48
CA LEU A 183 20.00 -17.03 9.71
C LEU A 183 18.47 -17.06 9.53
N VAL A 184 17.98 -17.15 8.29
CA VAL A 184 16.56 -17.14 7.97
C VAL A 184 15.95 -18.54 8.15
N GLU A 185 14.87 -18.62 8.91
CA GLU A 185 14.06 -19.83 9.03
C GLU A 185 13.07 -19.88 7.86
N TYR A 186 13.19 -20.88 6.98
CA TYR A 186 12.47 -20.94 5.71
C TYR A 186 10.97 -21.19 5.86
N ASP A 187 10.53 -21.80 6.96
CA ASP A 187 9.11 -22.10 7.19
C ASP A 187 8.26 -20.86 7.47
N ASP A 188 8.88 -19.69 7.73
CA ASP A 188 8.24 -18.45 8.15
C ASP A 188 8.37 -17.29 7.13
N VAL A 189 8.87 -17.55 5.93
CA VAL A 189 9.18 -16.49 4.94
C VAL A 189 7.98 -16.16 4.03
N PHE A 190 6.90 -16.95 4.06
CA PHE A 190 5.79 -16.88 3.10
C PHE A 190 4.43 -16.59 3.75
#